data_5bc5bdb2ada731a9d179d73a542eaa8b
#
_entry.id   5bc5bdb2ada731a9d179d73a542eaa8b
#
_cell.length_a   1.000
_cell.length_b   1.000
_cell.length_c   1.000
_cell.angle_alpha   90.00
_cell.angle_beta   90.00
_cell.angle_gamma   90.00
#
_symmetry.space_group_name_H-M   'P 1'
#
loop_
_entity.id
_entity.type
_entity.pdbx_description
1 polymer ?
#
loop_
_entity_poly.entity_id
_entity_poly.type
_entity_poly.pdbx_seq_one_letter_code
_entity_poly.pdbx_strand_id
1 'polypeptide(L)'
;MSVYDVVIVGSGASGGAVAYTLCKAGYKVAVLEKGRLINREEFSKDELAYSRRDLVTPNLFDEYHTIEEKIEGEWVTTPTYESGWSFWNGNIVGGSSNLMSGMLHRLHPDDFRLKSKYGEIKGANVVDWPISYDDMEPYYALTEELVGISGKVDKHPFEPPRSTADFTQPPTKENAVVKLFDKSCKALDITPLVTPRAVLSRNKPGRDACYYSNLCGSYGCSSGAKGSSREALLKPALSTGNLTLLSNTYVKYLHSDNKDEVNHAVVVDTVTGKEKEIKGKIFVVAAQAHESARLLLNSASEHHPDGLGNSSGEVGKNLIFSGGGSGQGELHKETLKHIKFKELMTTGLFVNRSILDWYFIDHWWDGTFKGGSVEFMFEHQNIISRARKNGYEEGKLVWGKDLGERLVSRFTEQKSIRFEVFNDWLPNDDCFVSLDPTHKDKFGMPVGKLRLEGHPQDVKVGNYIAKKCEEVLEEMGAKNIYSSVSSSPPQNLVAGGCRFGNDPKTSVLNKYCRSHDVKNLFVADASFMPTGGSVAYTWTIYANAFRVADHIVKQLQKS
;
A
#
# COMPACT_ATOMS: atom_id res chain seq x y z
N MET A 1 26.33 -7.20 -24.16
CA MET A 1 25.07 -7.35 -23.39
C MET A 1 23.95 -6.75 -24.19
N SER A 2 22.77 -7.38 -24.23
CA SER A 2 21.61 -6.82 -24.92
C SER A 2 21.12 -5.57 -24.19
N VAL A 3 20.84 -4.51 -24.93
CA VAL A 3 20.24 -3.29 -24.39
C VAL A 3 18.73 -3.48 -24.39
N TYR A 4 18.07 -3.29 -23.23
CA TYR A 4 16.62 -3.30 -23.12
C TYR A 4 16.01 -1.97 -23.57
N ASP A 5 14.79 -1.99 -24.08
CA ASP A 5 14.07 -0.74 -24.33
C ASP A 5 13.73 -0.05 -23.01
N VAL A 6 13.30 -0.85 -22.00
CA VAL A 6 13.01 -0.33 -20.66
C VAL A 6 13.55 -1.26 -19.58
N VAL A 7 14.20 -0.68 -18.56
CA VAL A 7 14.62 -1.34 -17.33
C VAL A 7 13.74 -0.84 -16.18
N ILE A 8 13.10 -1.75 -15.46
CA ILE A 8 12.19 -1.46 -14.34
C ILE A 8 12.82 -1.98 -13.06
N VAL A 9 12.95 -1.13 -12.05
CA VAL A 9 13.44 -1.49 -10.72
C VAL A 9 12.28 -1.75 -9.79
N GLY A 10 12.07 -3.00 -9.40
CA GLY A 10 10.96 -3.47 -8.59
C GLY A 10 9.82 -4.07 -9.40
N SER A 11 9.26 -5.16 -8.90
CA SER A 11 8.20 -5.96 -9.54
C SER A 11 6.82 -5.79 -8.87
N GLY A 12 6.70 -4.84 -7.94
CA GLY A 12 5.47 -4.56 -7.19
C GLY A 12 4.31 -4.08 -8.08
N ALA A 13 3.29 -3.50 -7.45
CA ALA A 13 2.07 -3.03 -8.13
C ALA A 13 2.37 -2.19 -9.36
N SER A 14 3.19 -1.16 -9.21
CA SER A 14 3.54 -0.24 -10.30
C SER A 14 4.47 -0.87 -11.33
N GLY A 15 5.56 -1.53 -10.89
CA GLY A 15 6.50 -2.16 -11.84
C GLY A 15 5.84 -3.21 -12.71
N GLY A 16 4.90 -4.00 -12.15
CA GLY A 16 4.10 -4.95 -12.92
C GLY A 16 3.17 -4.30 -13.94
N ALA A 17 2.54 -3.18 -13.61
CA ALA A 17 1.65 -2.45 -14.51
C ALA A 17 2.45 -1.85 -15.69
N VAL A 18 3.61 -1.26 -15.40
CA VAL A 18 4.52 -0.74 -16.43
C VAL A 18 5.02 -1.88 -17.33
N ALA A 19 5.51 -2.97 -16.74
CA ALA A 19 6.01 -4.13 -17.49
C ALA A 19 4.92 -4.74 -18.39
N TYR A 20 3.72 -4.94 -17.87
CA TYR A 20 2.59 -5.46 -18.63
C TYR A 20 2.30 -4.61 -19.88
N THR A 21 2.14 -3.31 -19.70
CA THR A 21 1.79 -2.39 -20.79
C THR A 21 2.86 -2.37 -21.88
N LEU A 22 4.13 -2.23 -21.48
CA LEU A 22 5.25 -2.17 -22.41
C LEU A 22 5.47 -3.49 -23.17
N CYS A 23 5.39 -4.63 -22.46
CA CYS A 23 5.51 -5.95 -23.09
C CYS A 23 4.38 -6.23 -24.08
N LYS A 24 3.15 -5.80 -23.76
CA LYS A 24 1.99 -5.90 -24.68
C LYS A 24 2.15 -5.01 -25.91
N ALA A 25 2.84 -3.88 -25.77
CA ALA A 25 3.19 -3.00 -26.88
C ALA A 25 4.40 -3.49 -27.72
N GLY A 26 5.02 -4.62 -27.35
CA GLY A 26 6.10 -5.26 -28.11
C GLY A 26 7.52 -4.83 -27.73
N TYR A 27 7.70 -4.03 -26.66
CA TYR A 27 9.01 -3.57 -26.22
C TYR A 27 9.73 -4.60 -25.34
N LYS A 28 11.05 -4.68 -25.45
CA LYS A 28 11.92 -5.54 -24.63
C LYS A 28 12.13 -4.92 -23.26
N VAL A 29 11.59 -5.56 -22.23
CA VAL A 29 11.59 -5.05 -20.86
C VAL A 29 12.40 -5.96 -19.95
N ALA A 30 13.25 -5.37 -19.09
CA ALA A 30 13.83 -6.05 -17.93
C ALA A 30 13.16 -5.57 -16.65
N VAL A 31 12.71 -6.48 -15.80
CA VAL A 31 12.28 -6.19 -14.43
C VAL A 31 13.30 -6.75 -13.46
N LEU A 32 13.84 -5.89 -12.61
CA LEU A 32 14.85 -6.21 -11.60
C LEU A 32 14.15 -6.29 -10.24
N GLU A 33 14.15 -7.48 -9.63
CA GLU A 33 13.46 -7.72 -8.35
C GLU A 33 14.45 -8.31 -7.34
N LYS A 34 14.57 -7.65 -6.19
CA LYS A 34 15.46 -8.08 -5.10
C LYS A 34 15.05 -9.44 -4.53
N GLY A 35 13.77 -9.67 -4.42
CA GLY A 35 13.21 -10.89 -3.85
C GLY A 35 13.19 -12.08 -4.81
N ARG A 36 13.03 -13.26 -4.24
CA ARG A 36 12.91 -14.51 -5.00
C ARG A 36 11.52 -14.64 -5.66
N LEU A 37 11.44 -15.49 -6.67
CA LEU A 37 10.15 -15.97 -7.17
C LEU A 37 9.61 -17.03 -6.20
N ILE A 38 8.37 -16.86 -5.76
CA ILE A 38 7.61 -17.86 -5.00
C ILE A 38 6.50 -18.40 -5.91
N ASN A 39 6.43 -19.70 -6.08
CA ASN A 39 5.37 -20.32 -6.86
C ASN A 39 4.02 -20.26 -6.11
N ARG A 40 2.91 -20.31 -6.87
CA ARG A 40 1.57 -20.23 -6.30
C ARG A 40 1.31 -21.33 -5.25
N GLU A 41 1.83 -22.52 -5.50
CA GLU A 41 1.67 -23.71 -4.68
C GLU A 41 2.38 -23.59 -3.32
N GLU A 42 3.43 -22.78 -3.25
CA GLU A 42 4.16 -22.51 -2.00
C GLU A 42 3.33 -21.63 -1.02
N PHE A 43 2.27 -20.97 -1.48
CA PHE A 43 1.34 -20.23 -0.61
C PHE A 43 0.31 -21.16 0.05
N SER A 44 0.79 -22.01 0.93
CA SER A 44 0.06 -23.14 1.53
C SER A 44 -1.10 -22.79 2.47
N LYS A 45 -1.28 -21.51 2.84
CA LYS A 45 -2.23 -21.08 3.87
C LYS A 45 -1.96 -21.64 5.28
N ASP A 46 -0.76 -22.12 5.52
CA ASP A 46 -0.28 -22.45 6.84
C ASP A 46 0.13 -21.19 7.58
N GLU A 47 -0.37 -20.99 8.79
CA GLU A 47 -0.05 -19.81 9.60
C GLU A 47 1.41 -19.79 10.07
N LEU A 48 2.11 -20.93 10.07
CA LEU A 48 3.49 -21.08 10.54
C LEU A 48 4.49 -21.15 9.39
N ALA A 49 4.02 -21.40 8.16
CA ALA A 49 4.86 -21.61 6.99
C ALA A 49 4.91 -20.36 6.06
N TYR A 50 5.50 -20.53 4.90
CA TYR A 50 5.87 -19.51 3.90
C TYR A 50 4.75 -18.58 3.38
N SER A 51 3.52 -18.79 3.75
CA SER A 51 2.43 -17.92 3.28
C SER A 51 2.38 -16.57 3.97
N ARG A 52 3.09 -16.38 5.07
CA ARG A 52 3.04 -15.16 5.87
C ARG A 52 4.03 -14.10 5.41
N ARG A 53 3.69 -12.84 5.69
CA ARG A 53 4.53 -11.67 5.42
C ARG A 53 5.90 -11.77 6.07
N ASP A 54 5.95 -12.19 7.32
CA ASP A 54 7.17 -12.24 8.15
C ASP A 54 8.28 -13.06 7.52
N LEU A 55 7.95 -14.03 6.65
CA LEU A 55 8.90 -14.89 5.96
C LEU A 55 9.41 -14.34 4.62
N VAL A 56 8.83 -13.24 4.17
CA VAL A 56 9.16 -12.59 2.89
C VAL A 56 9.46 -11.10 3.04
N THR A 57 9.50 -10.59 4.26
CA THR A 57 10.06 -9.27 4.57
C THR A 57 11.58 -9.33 4.55
N PRO A 58 12.27 -8.21 4.33
CA PRO A 58 13.72 -8.15 4.52
C PRO A 58 14.11 -8.64 5.91
N ASN A 59 15.26 -9.31 6.01
CA ASN A 59 15.88 -9.50 7.30
C ASN A 59 16.38 -8.15 7.81
N LEU A 60 15.73 -7.62 8.83
CA LEU A 60 16.04 -6.27 9.34
C LEU A 60 17.43 -6.15 9.97
N PHE A 61 18.12 -7.25 10.29
CA PHE A 61 19.53 -7.20 10.73
C PHE A 61 20.50 -6.96 9.58
N ASP A 62 20.15 -7.39 8.36
CA ASP A 62 21.00 -7.29 7.17
C ASP A 62 20.63 -6.11 6.27
N GLU A 63 19.34 -5.77 6.26
CA GLU A 63 18.73 -4.78 5.37
C GLU A 63 17.87 -3.80 6.19
N TYR A 64 18.49 -3.19 7.19
CA TYR A 64 17.82 -2.26 8.07
C TYR A 64 17.84 -0.82 7.55
N HIS A 65 17.04 0.01 8.18
CA HIS A 65 17.07 1.46 8.11
C HIS A 65 17.24 2.04 9.52
N THR A 66 17.41 3.35 9.63
CA THR A 66 17.31 4.06 10.89
C THR A 66 16.06 4.93 10.89
N ILE A 67 15.32 4.91 11.99
CA ILE A 67 14.10 5.68 12.19
C ILE A 67 14.34 6.74 13.23
N GLU A 68 13.95 7.97 12.94
CA GLU A 68 13.87 9.05 13.91
C GLU A 68 12.40 9.24 14.33
N GLU A 69 12.11 8.99 15.58
CA GLU A 69 10.80 9.23 16.20
C GLU A 69 10.95 10.23 17.35
N LYS A 70 9.91 11.03 17.60
CA LYS A 70 9.91 12.00 18.67
C LYS A 70 9.44 11.35 19.97
N ILE A 71 10.36 11.19 20.92
CA ILE A 71 10.08 10.60 22.23
C ILE A 71 10.30 11.70 23.26
N GLU A 72 9.27 12.01 24.06
CA GLU A 72 9.32 13.08 25.10
C GLU A 72 9.82 14.44 24.60
N GLY A 73 9.57 14.74 23.31
CA GLY A 73 9.96 15.99 22.67
C GLY A 73 11.33 15.98 21.98
N GLU A 74 12.14 14.94 22.19
CA GLU A 74 13.47 14.78 21.59
C GLU A 74 13.45 13.78 20.42
N TRP A 75 14.28 14.03 19.39
CA TRP A 75 14.44 13.09 18.28
C TRP A 75 15.37 11.94 18.65
N VAL A 76 14.84 10.74 18.68
CA VAL A 76 15.57 9.50 18.99
C VAL A 76 15.71 8.67 17.72
N THR A 77 16.95 8.31 17.38
CA THR A 77 17.26 7.46 16.22
C THR A 77 17.40 6.00 16.65
N THR A 78 16.61 5.11 16.06
CA THR A 78 16.61 3.67 16.39
C THR A 78 16.71 2.86 15.11
N PRO A 79 17.57 1.83 15.04
CA PRO A 79 17.58 0.91 13.90
C PRO A 79 16.27 0.10 13.78
N THR A 80 15.89 -0.24 12.56
CA THR A 80 14.62 -0.97 12.34
C THR A 80 14.60 -2.38 12.92
N TYR A 81 15.75 -3.00 13.15
CA TYR A 81 15.82 -4.29 13.86
C TYR A 81 15.49 -4.19 15.36
N GLU A 82 15.58 -2.99 15.95
CA GLU A 82 15.17 -2.72 17.33
C GLU A 82 13.72 -2.21 17.39
N SER A 83 13.35 -1.26 16.51
CA SER A 83 12.01 -0.67 16.48
C SER A 83 10.95 -1.58 15.84
N GLY A 84 11.36 -2.58 15.06
CA GLY A 84 10.45 -3.48 14.34
C GLY A 84 9.81 -2.86 13.08
N TRP A 85 10.28 -1.71 12.62
CA TRP A 85 9.81 -1.07 11.39
C TRP A 85 10.23 -1.87 10.15
N SER A 86 9.31 -2.57 9.53
CA SER A 86 9.54 -3.34 8.29
C SER A 86 8.94 -2.70 7.05
N PHE A 87 8.19 -1.61 7.20
CA PHE A 87 7.38 -0.97 6.14
C PHE A 87 6.49 -1.96 5.39
N TRP A 88 6.27 -3.12 5.98
CA TRP A 88 5.57 -4.25 5.38
C TRP A 88 6.07 -4.61 3.98
N ASN A 89 7.34 -4.42 3.73
CA ASN A 89 7.98 -4.78 2.47
C ASN A 89 7.88 -6.28 2.19
N GLY A 90 7.59 -6.63 0.96
CA GLY A 90 7.59 -8.01 0.51
C GLY A 90 8.74 -8.26 -0.48
N ASN A 91 9.81 -8.90 -0.04
CA ASN A 91 10.96 -9.28 -0.88
C ASN A 91 10.64 -10.55 -1.69
N ILE A 92 9.71 -10.44 -2.59
CA ILE A 92 9.28 -11.49 -3.53
C ILE A 92 8.84 -10.86 -4.86
N VAL A 93 8.93 -11.62 -5.93
CA VAL A 93 8.37 -11.21 -7.22
C VAL A 93 6.88 -10.87 -7.07
N GLY A 94 6.52 -9.66 -7.48
CA GLY A 94 5.20 -9.06 -7.27
C GLY A 94 5.09 -8.20 -6.01
N GLY A 95 6.14 -8.16 -5.19
CA GLY A 95 6.24 -7.32 -3.99
C GLY A 95 5.11 -7.53 -2.99
N SER A 96 4.84 -6.51 -2.19
CA SER A 96 3.80 -6.51 -1.14
C SER A 96 2.38 -6.72 -1.68
N SER A 97 2.12 -6.54 -2.99
CA SER A 97 0.83 -6.82 -3.60
C SER A 97 0.38 -8.29 -3.45
N ASN A 98 1.32 -9.22 -3.27
CA ASN A 98 1.00 -10.62 -2.96
C ASN A 98 0.38 -10.80 -1.58
N LEU A 99 0.65 -9.88 -0.64
CA LEU A 99 0.36 -10.00 0.79
C LEU A 99 -0.73 -9.04 1.27
N MET A 100 -1.21 -8.15 0.41
CA MET A 100 -2.23 -7.15 0.75
C MET A 100 -3.57 -7.80 1.14
N SER A 101 -4.36 -7.09 1.95
CA SER A 101 -5.77 -7.44 2.20
C SER A 101 -6.63 -7.27 0.95
N GLY A 102 -6.23 -6.38 0.08
CA GLY A 102 -6.85 -6.15 -1.23
C GLY A 102 -8.04 -5.19 -1.19
N MET A 103 -8.27 -4.48 -0.09
CA MET A 103 -9.17 -3.34 -0.08
C MET A 103 -8.56 -2.22 -0.92
N LEU A 104 -9.33 -1.69 -1.87
CA LEU A 104 -8.88 -0.69 -2.81
C LEU A 104 -10.01 0.31 -3.08
N HIS A 105 -9.69 1.60 -2.99
CA HIS A 105 -10.60 2.67 -3.34
C HIS A 105 -9.96 3.58 -4.39
N ARG A 106 -10.78 4.23 -5.19
CA ARG A 106 -10.37 5.35 -6.05
C ARG A 106 -10.24 6.59 -5.17
N LEU A 107 -9.35 7.52 -5.52
CA LEU A 107 -9.37 8.85 -4.95
C LEU A 107 -10.63 9.61 -5.37
N HIS A 108 -11.12 10.50 -4.52
CA HIS A 108 -12.18 11.43 -4.90
C HIS A 108 -11.62 12.55 -5.78
N PRO A 109 -12.39 13.17 -6.70
CA PRO A 109 -11.91 14.31 -7.50
C PRO A 109 -11.26 15.44 -6.70
N ASP A 110 -11.79 15.74 -5.52
CA ASP A 110 -11.25 16.78 -4.63
C ASP A 110 -9.89 16.45 -4.03
N ASP A 111 -9.49 15.18 -3.98
CA ASP A 111 -8.15 14.76 -3.52
C ASP A 111 -7.04 15.28 -4.42
N PHE A 112 -7.36 15.57 -5.67
CA PHE A 112 -6.44 16.16 -6.64
C PHE A 112 -6.30 17.68 -6.47
N ARG A 113 -7.11 18.32 -5.62
CA ARG A 113 -7.23 19.77 -5.47
C ARG A 113 -7.25 20.20 -4.00
N LEU A 114 -6.53 19.52 -3.12
CA LEU A 114 -6.59 19.78 -1.69
C LEU A 114 -6.16 21.21 -1.33
N LYS A 115 -5.08 21.72 -1.93
CA LYS A 115 -4.63 23.10 -1.70
C LYS A 115 -5.64 24.11 -2.18
N SER A 116 -6.19 23.94 -3.38
CA SER A 116 -7.23 24.83 -3.93
C SER A 116 -8.51 24.80 -3.10
N LYS A 117 -8.86 23.63 -2.49
CA LYS A 117 -10.09 23.45 -1.73
C LYS A 117 -9.98 23.95 -0.29
N TYR A 118 -8.87 23.65 0.40
CA TYR A 118 -8.71 23.93 1.83
C TYR A 118 -7.74 25.07 2.13
N GLY A 119 -7.07 25.62 1.11
CA GLY A 119 -6.08 26.66 1.29
C GLY A 119 -4.76 26.15 1.89
N GLU A 120 -4.05 27.03 2.57
CA GLU A 120 -2.81 26.70 3.26
C GLU A 120 -3.12 26.14 4.64
N ILE A 121 -2.55 24.97 4.92
CA ILE A 121 -2.59 24.33 6.25
C ILE A 121 -1.24 24.61 6.90
N LYS A 122 -1.25 25.32 8.03
CA LYS A 122 -0.02 25.72 8.74
C LYS A 122 0.80 24.49 9.15
N GLY A 123 2.04 24.43 8.70
CA GLY A 123 2.96 23.30 8.99
C GLY A 123 2.81 22.09 8.06
N ALA A 124 1.98 22.21 7.01
CA ALA A 124 1.84 21.18 5.99
C ALA A 124 2.22 21.69 4.58
N ASN A 125 2.83 20.84 3.79
CA ASN A 125 3.31 21.14 2.42
C ASN A 125 2.32 20.68 1.35
N VAL A 126 1.02 20.90 1.57
CA VAL A 126 -0.05 20.49 0.67
C VAL A 126 0.03 21.24 -0.66
N VAL A 127 -0.05 20.50 -1.75
CA VAL A 127 -0.12 21.03 -3.12
C VAL A 127 -1.22 20.31 -3.90
N ASP A 128 -1.71 20.96 -4.96
CA ASP A 128 -2.59 20.30 -5.91
C ASP A 128 -1.80 19.34 -6.79
N TRP A 129 -2.43 18.26 -7.21
CA TRP A 129 -1.85 17.35 -8.19
C TRP A 129 -1.74 18.05 -9.55
N PRO A 130 -0.67 17.82 -10.35
CA PRO A 130 -0.52 18.40 -11.70
C PRO A 130 -1.44 17.76 -12.75
N ILE A 131 -2.31 16.85 -12.33
CA ILE A 131 -3.32 16.15 -13.13
C ILE A 131 -4.67 16.20 -12.42
N SER A 132 -5.74 15.88 -13.14
CA SER A 132 -7.10 15.80 -12.61
C SER A 132 -7.52 14.36 -12.35
N TYR A 133 -8.68 14.18 -11.72
CA TYR A 133 -9.35 12.90 -11.60
C TYR A 133 -9.67 12.30 -12.98
N ASP A 134 -10.11 13.14 -13.94
CA ASP A 134 -10.46 12.69 -15.29
C ASP A 134 -9.24 12.15 -16.08
N ASP A 135 -8.04 12.65 -15.77
CA ASP A 135 -6.79 12.08 -16.31
C ASP A 135 -6.51 10.66 -15.77
N MET A 136 -7.05 10.34 -14.60
CA MET A 136 -6.85 9.05 -13.90
C MET A 136 -7.98 8.05 -14.12
N GLU A 137 -9.20 8.53 -14.33
CA GLU A 137 -10.39 7.67 -14.38
C GLU A 137 -10.28 6.52 -15.39
N PRO A 138 -9.82 6.72 -16.65
CA PRO A 138 -9.65 5.62 -17.60
C PRO A 138 -8.69 4.53 -17.09
N TYR A 139 -7.68 4.91 -16.33
CA TYR A 139 -6.70 3.99 -15.75
C TYR A 139 -7.20 3.31 -14.47
N TYR A 140 -8.11 3.96 -13.73
CA TYR A 140 -8.86 3.27 -12.68
C TYR A 140 -9.74 2.17 -13.26
N ALA A 141 -10.47 2.44 -14.34
CA ALA A 141 -11.29 1.44 -15.04
C ALA A 141 -10.41 0.30 -15.60
N LEU A 142 -9.29 0.61 -16.24
CA LEU A 142 -8.34 -0.38 -16.75
C LEU A 142 -7.77 -1.27 -15.63
N THR A 143 -7.41 -0.66 -14.50
CA THR A 143 -6.91 -1.39 -13.33
C THR A 143 -7.96 -2.35 -12.80
N GLU A 144 -9.21 -1.90 -12.69
CA GLU A 144 -10.32 -2.74 -12.23
C GLU A 144 -10.47 -3.98 -13.10
N GLU A 145 -10.41 -3.80 -14.41
CA GLU A 145 -10.48 -4.90 -15.35
C GLU A 145 -9.29 -5.85 -15.22
N LEU A 146 -8.06 -5.36 -15.33
CA LEU A 146 -6.85 -6.19 -15.41
C LEU A 146 -6.50 -6.85 -14.08
N VAL A 147 -6.52 -6.10 -13.01
CA VAL A 147 -6.23 -6.60 -11.65
C VAL A 147 -7.37 -7.50 -11.17
N GLY A 148 -8.60 -7.21 -11.57
CA GLY A 148 -9.80 -7.95 -11.20
C GLY A 148 -10.28 -7.50 -9.82
N ILE A 149 -10.83 -6.28 -9.77
CA ILE A 149 -11.40 -5.72 -8.56
C ILE A 149 -12.89 -6.06 -8.52
N SER A 150 -13.32 -6.72 -7.45
CA SER A 150 -14.72 -7.02 -7.17
C SER A 150 -15.35 -5.93 -6.33
N GLY A 151 -16.59 -5.62 -6.60
CA GLY A 151 -17.31 -4.58 -5.88
C GLY A 151 -18.73 -4.41 -6.39
N LYS A 152 -19.35 -3.37 -5.93
CA LYS A 152 -20.67 -2.89 -6.32
C LYS A 152 -20.65 -1.36 -6.29
N VAL A 153 -21.27 -0.73 -7.24
CA VAL A 153 -21.51 0.71 -7.18
C VAL A 153 -22.67 0.97 -6.22
N ASP A 154 -22.37 1.62 -5.12
CA ASP A 154 -23.35 2.07 -4.15
C ASP A 154 -23.67 3.56 -4.38
N LYS A 155 -24.87 4.00 -4.01
CA LYS A 155 -25.23 5.44 -4.09
C LYS A 155 -24.75 6.16 -2.83
N HIS A 156 -23.63 6.82 -2.93
CA HIS A 156 -23.08 7.64 -1.85
C HIS A 156 -22.51 8.95 -2.40
N PRO A 157 -22.68 10.10 -1.72
CA PRO A 157 -22.20 11.41 -2.21
C PRO A 157 -20.69 11.46 -2.46
N PHE A 158 -19.91 10.68 -1.71
CA PHE A 158 -18.44 10.66 -1.79
C PHE A 158 -17.89 9.45 -2.56
N GLU A 159 -18.74 8.66 -3.22
CA GLU A 159 -18.26 7.69 -4.20
C GLU A 159 -17.69 8.40 -5.42
N PRO A 160 -16.44 8.12 -5.83
CA PRO A 160 -15.86 8.77 -7.01
C PRO A 160 -16.62 8.43 -8.29
N PRO A 161 -16.76 9.39 -9.24
CA PRO A 161 -17.45 9.16 -10.49
C PRO A 161 -16.75 8.07 -11.32
N ARG A 162 -17.53 7.37 -12.17
CA ARG A 162 -17.06 6.21 -12.94
C ARG A 162 -17.57 6.31 -14.38
N SER A 163 -16.72 5.91 -15.35
CA SER A 163 -17.12 5.71 -16.75
C SER A 163 -17.86 4.39 -16.98
N THR A 164 -17.73 3.43 -16.06
CA THR A 164 -18.39 2.12 -16.11
C THR A 164 -19.61 2.09 -15.20
N ALA A 165 -20.70 1.44 -15.64
CA ALA A 165 -21.95 1.38 -14.88
C ALA A 165 -21.82 0.57 -13.57
N ASP A 166 -20.97 -0.46 -13.55
CA ASP A 166 -20.71 -1.30 -12.37
C ASP A 166 -19.32 -1.95 -12.48
N PHE A 167 -18.91 -2.65 -11.44
CA PHE A 167 -17.68 -3.43 -11.41
C PHE A 167 -17.72 -4.63 -12.36
N THR A 168 -16.59 -4.97 -12.98
CA THR A 168 -16.47 -6.15 -13.86
C THR A 168 -16.58 -7.47 -13.09
N GLN A 169 -16.25 -7.44 -11.80
CA GLN A 169 -16.38 -8.56 -10.87
C GLN A 169 -17.44 -8.21 -9.81
N PRO A 170 -18.50 -9.03 -9.63
CA PRO A 170 -19.48 -8.77 -8.58
C PRO A 170 -18.84 -8.81 -7.19
N PRO A 171 -19.54 -8.32 -6.15
CA PRO A 171 -19.04 -8.36 -4.79
C PRO A 171 -18.59 -9.74 -4.33
N THR A 172 -17.60 -9.79 -3.47
CA THR A 172 -17.24 -11.03 -2.77
C THR A 172 -18.35 -11.43 -1.78
N LYS A 173 -18.38 -12.70 -1.39
CA LYS A 173 -19.36 -13.19 -0.39
C LYS A 173 -19.25 -12.40 0.91
N GLU A 174 -20.39 -12.04 1.44
CA GLU A 174 -20.50 -11.30 2.69
C GLU A 174 -20.15 -12.15 3.92
N ASN A 175 -19.59 -11.52 4.94
CA ASN A 175 -19.45 -12.13 6.25
C ASN A 175 -20.81 -12.19 6.96
N ALA A 176 -21.02 -13.18 7.81
CA ALA A 176 -22.30 -13.39 8.49
C ALA A 176 -22.71 -12.23 9.42
N VAL A 177 -21.73 -11.46 9.92
CA VAL A 177 -21.96 -10.31 10.82
C VAL A 177 -22.41 -9.06 10.07
N VAL A 178 -22.27 -9.02 8.74
CA VAL A 178 -22.58 -7.84 7.91
C VAL A 178 -24.01 -7.32 8.11
N LYS A 179 -25.00 -8.19 8.22
CA LYS A 179 -26.39 -7.75 8.42
C LYS A 179 -26.59 -7.00 9.74
N LEU A 180 -25.89 -7.39 10.80
CA LEU A 180 -25.91 -6.69 12.07
C LEU A 180 -25.24 -5.32 11.90
N PHE A 181 -24.06 -5.29 11.26
CA PHE A 181 -23.34 -4.07 10.97
C PHE A 181 -24.18 -3.06 10.15
N ASP A 182 -24.75 -3.51 9.03
CA ASP A 182 -25.57 -2.66 8.15
C ASP A 182 -26.81 -2.10 8.89
N LYS A 183 -27.42 -2.91 9.79
CA LYS A 183 -28.54 -2.47 10.62
C LYS A 183 -28.11 -1.38 11.61
N SER A 184 -26.97 -1.55 12.25
CA SER A 184 -26.45 -0.59 13.23
C SER A 184 -26.01 0.72 12.58
N CYS A 185 -25.36 0.67 11.43
CA CYS A 185 -25.04 1.87 10.63
C CYS A 185 -26.30 2.66 10.28
N LYS A 186 -27.36 1.97 9.81
CA LYS A 186 -28.64 2.63 9.47
C LYS A 186 -29.33 3.26 10.66
N ALA A 187 -29.20 2.68 11.85
CA ALA A 187 -29.76 3.26 13.07
C ALA A 187 -29.08 4.57 13.47
N LEU A 188 -27.83 4.76 13.02
CA LEU A 188 -27.03 5.97 13.23
C LEU A 188 -27.01 6.91 12.02
N ASP A 189 -27.88 6.69 11.03
CA ASP A 189 -27.93 7.44 9.77
C ASP A 189 -26.58 7.40 8.98
N ILE A 190 -25.88 6.28 9.04
CA ILE A 190 -24.62 6.02 8.35
C ILE A 190 -24.86 5.05 7.19
N THR A 191 -24.21 5.29 6.05
CA THR A 191 -24.34 4.46 4.85
C THR A 191 -23.22 3.42 4.74
N PRO A 192 -23.46 2.14 5.07
CA PRO A 192 -22.46 1.10 4.90
C PRO A 192 -22.31 0.75 3.41
N LEU A 193 -21.07 0.76 2.92
CA LEU A 193 -20.74 0.45 1.54
C LEU A 193 -20.06 -0.91 1.41
N VAL A 194 -20.21 -1.55 0.26
CA VAL A 194 -19.45 -2.77 -0.06
C VAL A 194 -18.01 -2.40 -0.39
N THR A 195 -17.06 -2.82 0.43
CA THR A 195 -15.63 -2.56 0.18
C THR A 195 -15.18 -3.16 -1.16
N PRO A 196 -14.66 -2.35 -2.09
CA PRO A 196 -14.05 -2.86 -3.31
C PRO A 196 -12.79 -3.67 -3.00
N ARG A 197 -12.66 -4.86 -3.61
CA ARG A 197 -11.58 -5.79 -3.29
C ARG A 197 -10.83 -6.26 -4.53
N ALA A 198 -9.51 -6.12 -4.56
CA ALA A 198 -8.65 -6.77 -5.55
C ALA A 198 -8.59 -8.29 -5.33
N VAL A 199 -9.75 -8.93 -5.38
CA VAL A 199 -9.95 -10.37 -5.19
C VAL A 199 -11.04 -10.83 -6.15
N LEU A 200 -10.75 -11.79 -7.01
CA LEU A 200 -11.73 -12.32 -7.95
C LEU A 200 -12.88 -13.03 -7.22
N SER A 201 -14.10 -12.62 -7.49
CA SER A 201 -15.33 -13.29 -7.06
C SER A 201 -15.82 -14.33 -8.08
N ARG A 202 -15.36 -14.23 -9.33
CA ARG A 202 -15.56 -15.19 -10.42
C ARG A 202 -14.23 -15.48 -11.12
N ASN A 203 -14.12 -16.64 -11.75
CA ASN A 203 -12.92 -17.02 -12.49
C ASN A 203 -12.61 -16.02 -13.63
N LYS A 204 -11.32 -15.80 -13.84
CA LYS A 204 -10.75 -15.14 -15.04
C LYS A 204 -9.76 -16.09 -15.71
N PRO A 205 -9.45 -15.94 -17.00
CA PRO A 205 -8.44 -16.77 -17.65
C PRO A 205 -7.13 -16.83 -16.86
N GLY A 206 -6.70 -18.04 -16.50
CA GLY A 206 -5.48 -18.30 -15.72
C GLY A 206 -5.52 -17.96 -14.22
N ARG A 207 -6.68 -17.52 -13.69
CA ARG A 207 -6.86 -17.17 -12.28
C ARG A 207 -8.22 -17.64 -11.78
N ASP A 208 -8.22 -18.42 -10.70
CA ASP A 208 -9.45 -18.92 -10.09
C ASP A 208 -10.07 -17.90 -9.14
N ALA A 209 -11.37 -18.00 -8.94
CA ALA A 209 -12.09 -17.22 -7.94
C ALA A 209 -11.62 -17.53 -6.51
N CYS A 210 -11.91 -16.63 -5.59
CA CYS A 210 -11.61 -16.81 -4.17
C CYS A 210 -12.40 -18.01 -3.59
N TYR A 211 -11.72 -18.90 -2.88
CA TYR A 211 -12.33 -20.00 -2.13
C TYR A 211 -12.57 -19.68 -0.64
N TYR A 212 -12.39 -18.42 -0.26
CA TYR A 212 -12.74 -17.86 1.06
C TYR A 212 -12.04 -18.52 2.26
N SER A 213 -10.74 -18.80 2.13
CA SER A 213 -9.93 -19.29 3.26
C SER A 213 -9.84 -18.30 4.43
N ASN A 214 -10.09 -17.02 4.16
CA ASN A 214 -9.91 -15.90 5.11
C ASN A 214 -8.49 -15.73 5.70
N LEU A 215 -7.49 -16.36 5.08
CA LEU A 215 -6.07 -16.12 5.31
C LEU A 215 -5.54 -15.23 4.18
N CYS A 216 -5.95 -13.95 4.16
CA CYS A 216 -5.71 -13.01 3.06
C CYS A 216 -4.72 -11.91 3.40
N GLY A 217 -5.00 -11.08 4.40
CA GLY A 217 -4.07 -10.07 4.87
C GLY A 217 -2.80 -10.71 5.40
N SER A 218 -1.64 -10.28 4.93
CA SER A 218 -0.32 -10.85 5.24
C SER A 218 -0.03 -12.26 4.69
N TYR A 219 -0.92 -12.85 3.90
CA TYR A 219 -0.72 -14.17 3.29
C TYR A 219 -0.73 -14.10 1.76
N GLY A 220 0.10 -14.91 1.11
CA GLY A 220 0.01 -15.15 -0.33
C GLY A 220 -1.32 -15.82 -0.73
N CYS A 221 -1.64 -15.85 -2.02
CA CYS A 221 -2.89 -16.41 -2.53
C CYS A 221 -2.63 -17.62 -3.43
N SER A 222 -3.00 -18.81 -2.95
CA SER A 222 -2.81 -20.07 -3.69
C SER A 222 -3.77 -20.29 -4.86
N SER A 223 -4.95 -19.62 -4.88
CA SER A 223 -5.88 -19.69 -6.03
C SER A 223 -5.55 -18.68 -7.14
N GLY A 224 -4.70 -17.67 -6.86
CA GLY A 224 -4.49 -16.55 -7.77
C GLY A 224 -5.65 -15.55 -7.83
N ALA A 225 -6.66 -15.67 -6.96
CA ALA A 225 -7.78 -14.74 -6.89
C ALA A 225 -7.34 -13.33 -6.52
N LYS A 226 -6.31 -13.19 -5.65
CA LYS A 226 -5.78 -11.88 -5.28
C LYS A 226 -5.15 -11.19 -6.49
N GLY A 227 -5.54 -9.94 -6.72
CA GLY A 227 -5.05 -9.08 -7.80
C GLY A 227 -3.63 -8.58 -7.57
N SER A 228 -2.69 -9.49 -7.29
CA SER A 228 -1.28 -9.14 -7.15
C SER A 228 -0.64 -8.85 -8.50
N SER A 229 0.39 -8.03 -8.50
CA SER A 229 1.22 -7.76 -9.68
C SER A 229 1.67 -9.06 -10.36
N ARG A 230 2.13 -10.03 -9.58
CA ARG A 230 2.58 -11.31 -10.10
C ARG A 230 1.50 -12.05 -10.92
N GLU A 231 0.31 -12.22 -10.34
CA GLU A 231 -0.75 -13.02 -10.98
C GLU A 231 -1.49 -12.25 -12.07
N ALA A 232 -1.74 -10.95 -11.85
CA ALA A 232 -2.56 -10.17 -12.75
C ALA A 232 -1.79 -9.57 -13.93
N LEU A 233 -0.51 -9.30 -13.77
CA LEU A 233 0.26 -8.47 -14.71
C LEU A 233 1.56 -9.12 -15.19
N LEU A 234 2.45 -9.54 -14.27
CA LEU A 234 3.75 -10.10 -14.66
C LEU A 234 3.61 -11.44 -15.40
N LYS A 235 2.70 -12.30 -14.96
CA LYS A 235 2.47 -13.59 -15.62
C LYS A 235 1.98 -13.44 -17.06
N PRO A 236 0.98 -12.59 -17.38
CA PRO A 236 0.64 -12.27 -18.76
C PRO A 236 1.74 -11.54 -19.53
N ALA A 237 2.54 -10.69 -18.87
CA ALA A 237 3.69 -10.03 -19.52
C ALA A 237 4.75 -11.05 -19.93
N LEU A 238 5.10 -12.02 -19.08
CA LEU A 238 6.01 -13.12 -19.40
C LEU A 238 5.54 -13.91 -20.62
N SER A 239 4.23 -14.14 -20.75
CA SER A 239 3.65 -14.89 -21.88
C SER A 239 3.78 -14.17 -23.24
N THR A 240 4.16 -12.89 -23.27
CA THR A 240 4.44 -12.16 -24.52
C THR A 240 5.81 -12.50 -25.11
N GLY A 241 6.73 -13.07 -24.33
CA GLY A 241 8.14 -13.26 -24.70
C GLY A 241 8.99 -12.00 -24.63
N ASN A 242 8.44 -10.84 -24.29
CA ASN A 242 9.12 -9.54 -24.25
C ASN A 242 9.65 -9.17 -22.86
N LEU A 243 9.31 -9.93 -21.79
CA LEU A 243 9.73 -9.68 -20.43
C LEU A 243 10.91 -10.57 -20.03
N THR A 244 12.01 -9.97 -19.60
CA THR A 244 13.06 -10.61 -18.82
C THR A 244 12.86 -10.27 -17.35
N LEU A 245 12.44 -11.22 -16.54
CA LEU A 245 12.27 -11.06 -15.09
C LEU A 245 13.51 -11.57 -14.37
N LEU A 246 14.27 -10.67 -13.77
CA LEU A 246 15.48 -10.98 -13.00
C LEU A 246 15.14 -10.88 -11.50
N SER A 247 14.75 -12.01 -10.91
CA SER A 247 14.60 -12.17 -9.45
C SER A 247 15.97 -12.29 -8.77
N ASN A 248 16.01 -12.16 -7.44
CA ASN A 248 17.26 -12.15 -6.66
C ASN A 248 18.27 -11.09 -7.18
N THR A 249 17.77 -9.96 -7.66
CA THR A 249 18.59 -8.91 -8.28
C THR A 249 18.34 -7.57 -7.58
N TYR A 250 19.26 -7.20 -6.69
CA TYR A 250 19.24 -5.93 -5.97
C TYR A 250 19.89 -4.84 -6.81
N VAL A 251 19.24 -3.68 -6.96
CA VAL A 251 19.81 -2.52 -7.63
C VAL A 251 20.50 -1.64 -6.61
N LYS A 252 21.81 -1.47 -6.73
CA LYS A 252 22.63 -0.63 -5.83
C LYS A 252 22.43 0.85 -6.12
N TYR A 253 22.59 1.21 -7.40
CA TYR A 253 22.42 2.58 -7.90
C TYR A 253 22.19 2.58 -9.41
N LEU A 254 21.74 3.71 -9.91
CA LEU A 254 21.62 4.02 -11.33
C LEU A 254 22.80 4.90 -11.72
N HIS A 255 23.55 4.47 -12.74
CA HIS A 255 24.74 5.18 -13.19
C HIS A 255 24.43 6.15 -14.33
N SER A 256 24.99 7.35 -14.26
CA SER A 256 24.85 8.39 -15.27
C SER A 256 26.23 8.96 -15.61
N ASP A 257 26.62 8.89 -16.90
CA ASP A 257 27.88 9.47 -17.42
C ASP A 257 27.75 10.97 -17.73
N ASN A 258 26.53 11.51 -17.65
CA ASN A 258 26.21 12.90 -17.97
C ASN A 258 25.00 13.37 -17.12
N LYS A 259 24.65 14.67 -17.26
CA LYS A 259 23.51 15.26 -16.52
C LYS A 259 22.14 14.80 -16.98
N ASP A 260 22.02 14.27 -18.18
CA ASP A 260 20.75 14.16 -18.88
C ASP A 260 20.13 12.76 -18.86
N GLU A 261 20.96 11.70 -18.72
CA GLU A 261 20.50 10.34 -18.94
C GLU A 261 21.19 9.30 -18.03
N VAL A 262 20.42 8.32 -17.60
CA VAL A 262 20.92 7.09 -16.98
C VAL A 262 21.43 6.15 -18.07
N ASN A 263 22.62 5.58 -17.89
CA ASN A 263 23.24 4.65 -18.82
C ASN A 263 22.97 3.18 -18.48
N HIS A 264 23.06 2.83 -17.19
CA HIS A 264 22.86 1.48 -16.72
C HIS A 264 22.48 1.43 -15.22
N ALA A 265 21.88 0.34 -14.82
CA ALA A 265 21.71 0.00 -13.41
C ALA A 265 22.87 -0.92 -12.97
N VAL A 266 23.52 -0.59 -11.85
CA VAL A 266 24.48 -1.48 -11.18
C VAL A 266 23.73 -2.35 -10.21
N VAL A 267 23.84 -3.67 -10.40
CA VAL A 267 23.04 -4.64 -9.65
C VAL A 267 23.90 -5.72 -9.03
N VAL A 268 23.38 -6.30 -7.95
CA VAL A 268 23.98 -7.47 -7.26
C VAL A 268 23.00 -8.64 -7.30
N ASP A 269 23.48 -9.79 -7.71
CA ASP A 269 22.78 -11.05 -7.49
C ASP A 269 22.78 -11.37 -5.99
N THR A 270 21.62 -11.40 -5.36
CA THR A 270 21.50 -11.54 -3.89
C THR A 270 21.87 -12.91 -3.36
N VAL A 271 22.02 -13.92 -4.24
CA VAL A 271 22.41 -15.28 -3.90
C VAL A 271 23.93 -15.46 -4.02
N THR A 272 24.52 -14.95 -5.10
CA THR A 272 25.94 -15.16 -5.42
C THR A 272 26.84 -13.99 -5.03
N GLY A 273 26.28 -12.82 -4.75
CA GLY A 273 27.03 -11.59 -4.47
C GLY A 273 27.70 -10.97 -5.71
N LYS A 274 27.48 -11.52 -6.90
CA LYS A 274 28.11 -11.01 -8.12
C LYS A 274 27.46 -9.73 -8.61
N GLU A 275 28.28 -8.73 -8.90
CA GLU A 275 27.82 -7.49 -9.52
C GLU A 275 27.78 -7.59 -11.04
N LYS A 276 26.85 -6.89 -11.65
CA LYS A 276 26.74 -6.71 -13.11
C LYS A 276 26.02 -5.41 -13.47
N GLU A 277 26.16 -5.00 -14.71
CA GLU A 277 25.46 -3.84 -15.26
C GLU A 277 24.26 -4.30 -16.11
N ILE A 278 23.14 -3.57 -16.00
CA ILE A 278 21.96 -3.76 -16.86
C ILE A 278 21.71 -2.46 -17.63
N LYS A 279 21.84 -2.54 -18.95
CA LYS A 279 21.70 -1.40 -19.87
C LYS A 279 20.28 -1.29 -20.42
N GLY A 280 19.78 -0.07 -20.53
CA GLY A 280 18.46 0.23 -21.08
C GLY A 280 18.40 1.62 -21.69
N LYS A 281 17.38 1.87 -22.52
CA LYS A 281 17.12 3.20 -23.08
C LYS A 281 16.34 4.07 -22.09
N ILE A 282 15.39 3.47 -21.35
CA ILE A 282 14.56 4.13 -20.34
C ILE A 282 14.66 3.34 -19.04
N PHE A 283 14.67 4.05 -17.92
CA PHE A 283 14.68 3.49 -16.58
C PHE A 283 13.42 3.91 -15.80
N VAL A 284 12.77 2.95 -15.18
CA VAL A 284 11.57 3.18 -14.34
C VAL A 284 11.84 2.67 -12.94
N VAL A 285 11.84 3.56 -11.96
CA VAL A 285 11.97 3.21 -10.55
C VAL A 285 10.57 2.92 -9.98
N ALA A 286 10.43 1.76 -9.33
CA ALA A 286 9.19 1.22 -8.80
C ALA A 286 9.46 0.34 -7.55
N ALA A 287 10.42 0.78 -6.70
CA ALA A 287 10.99 -0.01 -5.62
C ALA A 287 10.26 0.14 -4.27
N GLN A 288 9.16 0.85 -4.23
CA GLN A 288 8.40 1.36 -3.08
C GLN A 288 8.92 2.75 -2.63
N ALA A 289 8.03 3.61 -2.13
CA ALA A 289 8.27 5.05 -1.97
C ALA A 289 9.61 5.42 -1.30
N HIS A 290 9.86 4.96 -0.07
CA HIS A 290 11.10 5.30 0.63
C HIS A 290 12.34 4.64 0.00
N GLU A 291 12.22 3.42 -0.54
CA GLU A 291 13.32 2.75 -1.24
C GLU A 291 13.61 3.38 -2.61
N SER A 292 12.59 3.89 -3.30
CA SER A 292 12.79 4.63 -4.56
C SER A 292 13.53 5.95 -4.31
N ALA A 293 13.15 6.69 -3.30
CA ALA A 293 13.87 7.89 -2.88
C ALA A 293 15.31 7.56 -2.43
N ARG A 294 15.49 6.52 -1.60
CA ARG A 294 16.81 6.03 -1.19
C ARG A 294 17.68 5.64 -2.38
N LEU A 295 17.12 4.95 -3.38
CA LEU A 295 17.85 4.56 -4.59
C LEU A 295 18.34 5.80 -5.37
N LEU A 296 17.49 6.80 -5.53
CA LEU A 296 17.89 8.05 -6.21
C LEU A 296 18.98 8.79 -5.45
N LEU A 297 18.88 8.88 -4.12
CA LEU A 297 19.93 9.47 -3.26
C LEU A 297 21.24 8.68 -3.34
N ASN A 298 21.19 7.35 -3.32
CA ASN A 298 22.36 6.47 -3.47
C ASN A 298 22.96 6.50 -4.90
N SER A 299 22.26 7.08 -5.86
CA SER A 299 22.72 7.25 -7.24
C SER A 299 23.44 8.59 -7.46
N ALA A 300 24.04 9.13 -6.39
CA ALA A 300 24.87 10.34 -6.49
C ALA A 300 26.09 10.13 -7.39
N SER A 301 26.49 11.15 -8.13
CA SER A 301 27.63 11.16 -9.03
C SER A 301 28.23 12.57 -9.13
N GLU A 302 29.31 12.74 -9.89
CA GLU A 302 29.89 14.07 -10.18
C GLU A 302 28.85 15.02 -10.81
N HIS A 303 27.95 14.48 -11.64
CA HIS A 303 26.89 15.24 -12.31
C HIS A 303 25.64 15.46 -11.44
N HIS A 304 25.44 14.62 -10.43
CA HIS A 304 24.30 14.62 -9.52
C HIS A 304 24.78 14.47 -8.07
N PRO A 305 25.49 15.46 -7.51
CA PRO A 305 26.17 15.32 -6.21
C PRO A 305 25.22 15.05 -5.03
N ASP A 306 23.98 15.54 -5.11
CA ASP A 306 22.95 15.40 -4.07
C ASP A 306 21.97 14.25 -4.33
N GLY A 307 22.29 13.35 -5.29
CA GLY A 307 21.43 12.27 -5.74
C GLY A 307 20.85 12.49 -7.13
N LEU A 308 20.54 11.40 -7.82
CA LEU A 308 20.03 11.41 -9.19
C LEU A 308 18.64 12.07 -9.26
N GLY A 309 18.48 13.08 -10.12
CA GLY A 309 17.22 13.79 -10.29
C GLY A 309 16.84 14.70 -9.10
N ASN A 310 17.82 15.13 -8.29
CA ASN A 310 17.62 15.89 -7.06
C ASN A 310 18.13 17.33 -7.09
N SER A 311 18.12 17.98 -8.24
CA SER A 311 18.54 19.40 -8.34
C SER A 311 17.65 20.34 -7.51
N SER A 312 16.40 19.95 -7.27
CA SER A 312 15.45 20.67 -6.41
C SER A 312 15.69 20.47 -4.91
N GLY A 313 16.42 19.43 -4.50
CA GLY A 313 16.54 19.01 -3.10
C GLY A 313 15.25 18.40 -2.55
N GLU A 314 14.30 17.96 -3.40
CA GLU A 314 13.00 17.41 -3.01
C GLU A 314 12.96 15.88 -2.92
N VAL A 315 14.02 15.18 -3.40
CA VAL A 315 14.08 13.71 -3.25
C VAL A 315 14.17 13.34 -1.78
N GLY A 316 13.27 12.50 -1.34
CA GLY A 316 13.13 12.02 0.04
C GLY A 316 12.18 12.85 0.90
N LYS A 317 11.85 14.09 0.54
CA LYS A 317 10.95 14.95 1.31
C LYS A 317 9.48 14.58 1.15
N ASN A 318 8.68 15.03 2.11
CA ASN A 318 7.22 14.87 2.07
C ASN A 318 6.81 13.41 1.93
N LEU A 319 7.37 12.51 2.74
CA LEU A 319 6.80 11.18 2.91
C LEU A 319 5.40 11.30 3.48
N ILE A 320 4.51 10.49 2.97
CA ILE A 320 3.12 10.40 3.40
C ILE A 320 2.71 8.95 3.62
N PHE A 321 1.66 8.77 4.36
CA PHE A 321 1.06 7.48 4.67
C PHE A 321 -0.45 7.54 4.45
N SER A 322 -1.17 6.49 4.80
CA SER A 322 -2.62 6.53 4.93
C SER A 322 -3.00 5.79 6.19
N GLY A 323 -3.46 6.51 7.19
CA GLY A 323 -3.84 5.93 8.46
C GLY A 323 -4.19 7.01 9.47
N GLY A 324 -5.26 6.78 10.22
CA GLY A 324 -5.77 7.70 11.23
C GLY A 324 -6.13 6.97 12.52
N GLY A 325 -5.60 5.77 12.70
CA GLY A 325 -5.86 4.97 13.88
C GLY A 325 -6.67 3.70 13.59
N SER A 326 -6.91 2.96 14.64
CA SER A 326 -7.68 1.71 14.59
C SER A 326 -8.40 1.46 15.91
N GLY A 327 -9.40 0.59 15.89
CA GLY A 327 -10.09 0.16 17.09
C GLY A 327 -10.75 -1.20 16.93
N GLN A 328 -11.29 -1.69 18.01
CA GLN A 328 -12.01 -2.96 18.01
C GLN A 328 -13.05 -3.04 19.12
N GLY A 329 -14.00 -3.98 18.97
CA GLY A 329 -14.93 -4.41 19.99
C GLY A 329 -15.16 -5.90 19.90
N GLU A 330 -15.83 -6.45 20.88
CA GLU A 330 -16.17 -7.87 20.99
C GLU A 330 -17.67 -8.09 20.94
N LEU A 331 -18.13 -8.87 19.97
CA LEU A 331 -19.51 -9.34 19.88
C LEU A 331 -19.62 -10.69 20.57
N HIS A 332 -20.50 -10.77 21.56
CA HIS A 332 -20.75 -11.99 22.35
C HIS A 332 -21.95 -12.78 21.81
N LYS A 333 -22.07 -14.03 22.24
CA LYS A 333 -23.12 -14.96 21.74
C LYS A 333 -24.55 -14.42 21.89
N GLU A 334 -24.81 -13.59 22.90
CA GLU A 334 -26.12 -12.96 23.09
C GLU A 334 -26.48 -12.04 21.92
N THR A 335 -25.51 -11.25 21.44
CA THR A 335 -25.65 -10.38 20.27
C THR A 335 -25.72 -11.21 18.98
N LEU A 336 -24.99 -12.32 18.93
CA LEU A 336 -24.84 -13.18 17.75
C LEU A 336 -25.86 -14.34 17.68
N LYS A 337 -26.79 -14.45 18.62
CA LYS A 337 -27.74 -15.57 18.75
C LYS A 337 -28.58 -15.88 17.51
N HIS A 338 -28.75 -14.90 16.62
CA HIS A 338 -29.51 -15.07 15.39
C HIS A 338 -28.65 -15.57 14.20
N ILE A 339 -27.33 -15.73 14.39
CA ILE A 339 -26.39 -16.18 13.36
C ILE A 339 -25.95 -17.60 13.72
N LYS A 340 -26.10 -18.53 12.79
CA LYS A 340 -25.66 -19.92 13.00
C LYS A 340 -24.14 -19.96 13.18
N PHE A 341 -23.66 -20.73 14.16
CA PHE A 341 -22.24 -20.89 14.43
C PHE A 341 -21.41 -21.25 13.19
N LYS A 342 -21.91 -22.17 12.37
CA LYS A 342 -21.25 -22.52 11.09
C LYS A 342 -21.06 -21.31 10.18
N GLU A 343 -22.04 -20.42 10.11
CA GLU A 343 -21.99 -19.22 9.26
C GLU A 343 -20.94 -18.24 9.80
N LEU A 344 -20.84 -18.09 11.12
CA LEU A 344 -19.82 -17.26 11.76
C LEU A 344 -18.39 -17.74 11.46
N MET A 345 -18.20 -19.03 11.22
CA MET A 345 -16.89 -19.64 11.04
C MET A 345 -16.44 -19.72 9.57
N THR A 346 -17.35 -19.73 8.61
CA THR A 346 -17.03 -20.18 7.24
C THR A 346 -17.41 -19.24 6.11
N THR A 347 -18.09 -18.14 6.36
CA THR A 347 -18.65 -17.31 5.27
C THR A 347 -18.00 -15.96 5.11
N GLY A 348 -17.76 -15.60 3.85
CA GLY A 348 -17.38 -14.26 3.41
C GLY A 348 -15.92 -13.89 3.66
N LEU A 349 -15.54 -12.73 3.19
CA LEU A 349 -14.24 -12.14 3.48
C LEU A 349 -14.27 -11.35 4.79
N PHE A 350 -13.12 -11.28 5.45
CA PHE A 350 -12.98 -10.55 6.72
C PHE A 350 -13.06 -9.03 6.54
N VAL A 351 -12.72 -8.45 5.39
CA VAL A 351 -13.02 -7.06 5.03
C VAL A 351 -14.11 -7.04 3.98
N ASN A 352 -15.23 -6.41 4.28
CA ASN A 352 -16.39 -6.44 3.40
C ASN A 352 -17.26 -5.18 3.48
N ARG A 353 -17.04 -4.30 4.44
CA ARG A 353 -17.75 -3.03 4.60
C ARG A 353 -16.81 -1.88 4.86
N SER A 354 -17.11 -0.75 4.19
CA SER A 354 -16.49 0.54 4.39
C SER A 354 -17.52 1.63 4.68
N ILE A 355 -17.06 2.73 5.25
CA ILE A 355 -17.84 3.94 5.49
C ILE A 355 -17.10 5.12 4.87
N LEU A 356 -17.82 5.94 4.10
CA LEU A 356 -17.31 7.18 3.50
C LEU A 356 -18.00 8.43 4.06
N ASP A 357 -18.97 8.30 4.97
CA ASP A 357 -19.76 9.41 5.51
C ASP A 357 -18.88 10.51 6.13
N TRP A 358 -17.69 10.16 6.57
CA TRP A 358 -16.72 11.10 7.15
C TRP A 358 -15.56 11.45 6.21
N TYR A 359 -15.71 11.23 4.91
CA TYR A 359 -14.67 11.50 3.92
C TYR A 359 -14.36 12.99 3.80
N PHE A 360 -15.38 13.83 3.92
CA PHE A 360 -15.28 15.27 4.11
C PHE A 360 -16.07 15.64 5.35
N ILE A 361 -15.51 16.53 6.19
CA ILE A 361 -16.11 16.94 7.46
C ILE A 361 -16.44 18.43 7.36
N ASP A 362 -17.72 18.78 7.18
CA ASP A 362 -18.17 20.12 6.85
C ASP A 362 -18.26 21.09 8.04
N HIS A 363 -18.24 20.59 9.27
CA HIS A 363 -18.50 21.40 10.47
C HIS A 363 -17.43 21.13 11.53
N TRP A 364 -16.20 21.50 11.24
CA TRP A 364 -15.13 21.39 12.19
C TRP A 364 -14.75 22.77 12.72
N TRP A 365 -14.41 22.91 13.97
CA TRP A 365 -14.02 24.09 14.75
C TRP A 365 -13.79 25.42 14.03
N ASP A 366 -13.17 25.43 12.88
CA ASP A 366 -12.73 26.59 12.12
C ASP A 366 -12.79 26.41 10.59
N GLY A 367 -13.57 25.45 10.10
CA GLY A 367 -13.78 25.25 8.67
C GLY A 367 -14.06 23.80 8.27
N THR A 368 -14.11 23.55 6.96
CA THR A 368 -14.28 22.21 6.38
C THR A 368 -12.93 21.50 6.32
N PHE A 369 -12.88 20.27 6.79
CA PHE A 369 -11.66 19.46 6.75
C PHE A 369 -11.81 18.22 5.91
N LYS A 370 -10.68 17.81 5.32
CA LYS A 370 -10.53 16.48 4.76
C LYS A 370 -10.59 15.47 5.92
N GLY A 371 -11.58 14.61 5.88
CA GLY A 371 -11.74 13.51 6.82
C GLY A 371 -11.06 12.23 6.32
N GLY A 372 -11.81 11.11 6.34
CA GLY A 372 -11.26 9.83 5.94
C GLY A 372 -12.31 8.77 5.61
N SER A 373 -11.85 7.66 5.06
CA SER A 373 -12.61 6.43 4.93
C SER A 373 -12.34 5.49 6.09
N VAL A 374 -13.25 4.57 6.32
CA VAL A 374 -13.09 3.53 7.34
C VAL A 374 -13.37 2.16 6.74
N GLU A 375 -12.50 1.21 7.07
CA GLU A 375 -12.70 -0.20 6.76
C GLU A 375 -13.06 -0.99 8.01
N PHE A 376 -14.20 -1.67 7.98
CA PHE A 376 -14.58 -2.58 9.03
C PHE A 376 -14.15 -4.01 8.72
N MET A 377 -13.40 -4.59 9.65
CA MET A 377 -12.83 -5.92 9.53
C MET A 377 -13.52 -6.88 10.50
N PHE A 378 -14.20 -7.84 9.94
CA PHE A 378 -14.71 -8.98 10.67
C PHE A 378 -13.56 -9.95 10.96
N GLU A 379 -13.72 -10.80 11.96
CA GLU A 379 -12.61 -11.59 12.47
C GLU A 379 -11.90 -12.45 11.42
N HIS A 380 -10.59 -12.34 11.39
CA HIS A 380 -9.71 -13.12 10.53
C HIS A 380 -9.55 -14.56 11.04
N GLN A 381 -9.37 -15.54 10.15
CA GLN A 381 -9.32 -16.96 10.56
C GLN A 381 -8.05 -17.40 11.29
N ASN A 382 -7.01 -16.64 11.37
CA ASN A 382 -5.72 -16.96 12.01
C ASN A 382 -5.84 -17.69 13.35
N ILE A 383 -6.20 -18.97 13.33
CA ILE A 383 -6.57 -19.76 14.49
C ILE A 383 -5.40 -19.88 15.47
N ILE A 384 -4.20 -20.20 14.96
CA ILE A 384 -3.00 -20.37 15.79
C ILE A 384 -2.59 -19.03 16.42
N SER A 385 -2.52 -17.98 15.62
CA SER A 385 -2.18 -16.63 16.13
C SER A 385 -3.18 -16.13 17.14
N ARG A 386 -4.48 -16.40 16.94
CA ARG A 386 -5.55 -16.06 17.90
C ARG A 386 -5.43 -16.86 19.19
N ALA A 387 -5.20 -18.17 19.09
CA ALA A 387 -5.00 -19.01 20.26
C ALA A 387 -3.78 -18.54 21.08
N ARG A 388 -2.65 -18.30 20.41
CA ARG A 388 -1.44 -17.78 21.05
C ARG A 388 -1.69 -16.45 21.78
N LYS A 389 -2.38 -15.49 21.14
CA LYS A 389 -2.71 -14.19 21.77
C LYS A 389 -3.55 -14.38 23.04
N ASN A 390 -4.46 -15.33 23.04
CA ASN A 390 -5.30 -15.65 24.21
C ASN A 390 -4.58 -16.48 25.29
N GLY A 391 -3.38 -17.00 25.03
CA GLY A 391 -2.53 -17.68 25.99
C GLY A 391 -1.83 -16.74 26.98
N TYR A 392 -2.03 -15.43 26.88
CA TYR A 392 -1.42 -14.46 27.78
C TYR A 392 -2.48 -13.48 28.32
N GLU A 393 -2.28 -13.05 29.56
CA GLU A 393 -3.05 -12.01 30.23
C GLU A 393 -2.10 -11.11 30.99
N GLU A 394 -2.14 -9.82 30.74
CA GLU A 394 -1.20 -8.83 31.32
C GLU A 394 0.28 -9.28 31.25
N GLY A 395 0.67 -9.89 30.11
CA GLY A 395 2.02 -10.41 29.89
C GLY A 395 2.35 -11.74 30.58
N LYS A 396 1.43 -12.30 31.39
CA LYS A 396 1.59 -13.60 32.06
C LYS A 396 0.98 -14.72 31.25
N LEU A 397 1.62 -15.89 31.25
CA LEU A 397 1.11 -17.08 30.57
C LEU A 397 -0.10 -17.65 31.32
N VAL A 398 -1.21 -17.79 30.61
CA VAL A 398 -2.41 -18.54 31.06
C VAL A 398 -2.25 -19.99 30.63
N TRP A 399 -2.55 -20.96 31.49
CA TRP A 399 -2.36 -22.38 31.20
C TRP A 399 -3.41 -23.27 31.92
N GLY A 400 -3.40 -24.56 31.59
CA GLY A 400 -4.29 -25.53 32.21
C GLY A 400 -5.78 -25.31 31.89
N LYS A 401 -6.62 -25.49 32.85
CA LYS A 401 -8.09 -25.37 32.71
C LYS A 401 -8.50 -23.98 32.28
N ASP A 402 -7.90 -22.94 32.85
CA ASP A 402 -8.24 -21.56 32.59
C ASP A 402 -7.97 -21.20 31.12
N LEU A 403 -6.85 -21.66 30.54
CA LEU A 403 -6.58 -21.54 29.12
C LEU A 403 -7.61 -22.27 28.27
N GLY A 404 -7.99 -23.49 28.65
CA GLY A 404 -9.00 -24.27 27.95
C GLY A 404 -10.35 -23.57 27.89
N GLU A 405 -10.87 -23.11 29.03
CA GLU A 405 -12.13 -22.36 29.12
C GLU A 405 -12.07 -21.05 28.31
N ARG A 406 -10.98 -20.31 28.42
CA ARG A 406 -10.76 -19.06 27.66
C ARG A 406 -10.76 -19.30 26.15
N LEU A 407 -10.07 -20.33 25.66
CA LEU A 407 -10.06 -20.66 24.25
C LEU A 407 -11.43 -21.12 23.74
N VAL A 408 -12.15 -21.94 24.50
CA VAL A 408 -13.53 -22.35 24.16
C VAL A 408 -14.41 -21.10 24.03
N SER A 409 -14.44 -20.24 25.04
CA SER A 409 -15.24 -19.02 24.99
C SER A 409 -14.87 -18.14 23.81
N ARG A 410 -13.56 -17.92 23.60
CA ARG A 410 -13.05 -17.06 22.53
C ARG A 410 -13.39 -17.57 21.12
N PHE A 411 -13.39 -18.86 20.90
CA PHE A 411 -13.66 -19.43 19.57
C PHE A 411 -15.15 -19.74 19.33
N THR A 412 -15.94 -19.99 20.36
CA THR A 412 -17.34 -20.42 20.21
C THR A 412 -18.37 -19.37 20.60
N GLU A 413 -18.02 -18.41 21.46
CA GLU A 413 -18.98 -17.48 22.06
C GLU A 413 -18.72 -16.01 21.71
N GLN A 414 -17.57 -15.71 21.12
CA GLN A 414 -17.13 -14.34 20.85
C GLN A 414 -16.63 -14.17 19.41
N LYS A 415 -16.81 -12.96 18.85
CA LYS A 415 -16.21 -12.51 17.61
C LYS A 415 -15.67 -11.09 17.76
N SER A 416 -14.44 -10.85 17.35
CA SER A 416 -13.92 -9.49 17.22
C SER A 416 -14.44 -8.82 15.96
N ILE A 417 -14.74 -7.55 16.10
CA ILE A 417 -14.90 -6.63 14.98
C ILE A 417 -13.89 -5.50 15.16
N ARG A 418 -13.20 -5.13 14.11
CA ARG A 418 -12.18 -4.10 14.10
C ARG A 418 -12.48 -3.07 13.05
N PHE A 419 -11.93 -1.88 13.21
CA PHE A 419 -11.90 -0.87 12.17
C PHE A 419 -10.49 -0.31 11.98
N GLU A 420 -10.21 0.14 10.75
CA GLU A 420 -9.05 0.95 10.40
C GLU A 420 -9.54 2.25 9.78
N VAL A 421 -9.01 3.36 10.26
CA VAL A 421 -9.28 4.70 9.73
C VAL A 421 -8.19 5.05 8.72
N PHE A 422 -8.58 5.51 7.55
CA PHE A 422 -7.71 6.02 6.50
C PHE A 422 -8.03 7.50 6.30
N ASN A 423 -7.26 8.39 6.93
CA ASN A 423 -7.26 9.82 6.64
C ASN A 423 -5.98 10.21 5.91
N ASP A 424 -5.94 11.37 5.31
CA ASP A 424 -4.70 11.91 4.78
C ASP A 424 -3.65 12.00 5.87
N TRP A 425 -2.44 11.67 5.52
CA TRP A 425 -1.25 11.98 6.27
C TRP A 425 -0.64 13.20 5.58
N LEU A 426 -0.81 14.38 6.19
CA LEU A 426 -0.42 15.64 5.56
C LEU A 426 1.10 15.70 5.37
N PRO A 427 1.59 15.99 4.14
CA PRO A 427 3.01 16.15 3.89
C PRO A 427 3.56 17.30 4.72
N ASN A 428 4.67 17.08 5.42
CA ASN A 428 5.28 18.06 6.29
C ASN A 428 6.81 17.89 6.35
N ASP A 429 7.53 18.83 6.95
CA ASP A 429 8.99 18.86 6.98
C ASP A 429 9.60 17.83 7.93
N ASP A 430 8.83 17.26 8.85
CA ASP A 430 9.26 16.24 9.81
C ASP A 430 8.91 14.81 9.36
N CYS A 431 8.54 14.63 8.08
CA CYS A 431 8.29 13.32 7.50
C CYS A 431 9.05 13.15 6.17
N PHE A 432 10.24 12.53 6.22
CA PHE A 432 11.14 12.40 5.07
C PHE A 432 12.07 11.19 5.17
N VAL A 433 12.74 10.85 4.07
CA VAL A 433 13.87 9.92 4.03
C VAL A 433 15.13 10.64 3.54
N SER A 434 16.23 10.39 4.18
CA SER A 434 17.60 10.78 3.79
C SER A 434 18.49 9.54 3.82
N LEU A 435 19.79 9.70 3.54
CA LEU A 435 20.77 8.63 3.75
C LEU A 435 21.37 8.73 5.14
N ASP A 436 21.56 7.59 5.79
CA ASP A 436 22.33 7.52 7.02
C ASP A 436 23.84 7.64 6.70
N PRO A 437 24.57 8.57 7.32
CA PRO A 437 25.97 8.82 6.97
C PRO A 437 26.93 7.72 7.45
N THR A 438 26.51 6.88 8.38
CA THR A 438 27.39 5.91 9.07
C THR A 438 27.01 4.46 8.81
N HIS A 439 25.73 4.19 8.60
CA HIS A 439 25.21 2.85 8.50
C HIS A 439 25.04 2.39 7.04
N LYS A 440 25.40 1.16 6.77
CA LYS A 440 25.28 0.53 5.44
C LYS A 440 24.57 -0.82 5.55
N ASP A 441 23.84 -1.16 4.50
CA ASP A 441 23.25 -2.49 4.35
C ASP A 441 24.30 -3.55 3.95
N LYS A 442 23.90 -4.82 3.92
CA LYS A 442 24.77 -5.93 3.54
C LYS A 442 25.37 -5.84 2.12
N PHE A 443 24.83 -4.94 1.28
CA PHE A 443 25.33 -4.69 -0.07
C PHE A 443 26.31 -3.50 -0.12
N GLY A 444 26.62 -2.92 1.05
CA GLY A 444 27.54 -1.79 1.21
C GLY A 444 26.93 -0.42 0.87
N MET A 445 25.61 -0.32 0.69
CA MET A 445 24.92 0.93 0.37
C MET A 445 24.45 1.64 1.65
N PRO A 446 24.57 2.97 1.74
CA PRO A 446 23.97 3.74 2.82
C PRO A 446 22.51 3.36 3.05
N VAL A 447 22.13 3.11 4.30
CA VAL A 447 20.73 2.83 4.66
C VAL A 447 19.90 4.10 4.64
N GLY A 448 18.60 3.98 4.54
CA GLY A 448 17.70 5.11 4.68
C GLY A 448 17.64 5.54 6.16
N LYS A 449 17.71 6.85 6.39
CA LYS A 449 17.39 7.49 7.66
C LYS A 449 16.04 8.18 7.49
N LEU A 450 15.01 7.66 8.16
CA LEU A 450 13.64 8.13 8.01
C LEU A 450 13.21 8.87 9.27
N ARG A 451 12.77 10.11 9.13
CA ARG A 451 12.05 10.83 10.16
C ARG A 451 10.57 10.65 9.94
N LEU A 452 9.83 10.29 10.99
CA LEU A 452 8.43 9.90 10.92
C LEU A 452 7.60 10.61 11.98
N GLU A 453 7.03 11.76 11.62
CA GLU A 453 6.12 12.51 12.47
C GLU A 453 4.87 12.92 11.68
N GLY A 454 3.70 12.64 12.23
CA GLY A 454 2.43 13.06 11.66
C GLY A 454 2.09 14.50 11.98
N HIS A 455 1.36 15.14 11.09
CA HIS A 455 0.85 16.47 11.35
C HIS A 455 -0.21 16.42 12.49
N PRO A 456 -0.24 17.39 13.44
CA PRO A 456 -1.19 17.36 14.57
C PRO A 456 -2.66 17.28 14.15
N GLN A 457 -2.99 17.79 12.96
CA GLN A 457 -4.35 17.69 12.42
C GLN A 457 -4.73 16.25 12.07
N ASP A 458 -3.78 15.42 11.62
CA ASP A 458 -4.05 14.02 11.26
C ASP A 458 -4.53 13.24 12.49
N VAL A 459 -3.89 13.50 13.64
CA VAL A 459 -4.27 12.91 14.93
C VAL A 459 -5.67 13.36 15.37
N LYS A 460 -6.01 14.65 15.17
CA LYS A 460 -7.34 15.18 15.51
C LYS A 460 -8.42 14.52 14.66
N VAL A 461 -8.22 14.46 13.34
CA VAL A 461 -9.15 13.82 12.40
C VAL A 461 -9.30 12.34 12.72
N GLY A 462 -8.18 11.65 12.95
CA GLY A 462 -8.17 10.24 13.33
C GLY A 462 -9.00 9.97 14.59
N ASN A 463 -8.80 10.76 15.65
CA ASN A 463 -9.58 10.63 16.90
C ASN A 463 -11.08 10.87 16.70
N TYR A 464 -11.46 11.86 15.91
CA TYR A 464 -12.87 12.11 15.61
C TYR A 464 -13.52 10.91 14.92
N ILE A 465 -12.89 10.40 13.85
CA ILE A 465 -13.43 9.27 13.09
C ILE A 465 -13.42 7.99 13.94
N ALA A 466 -12.35 7.75 14.72
CA ALA A 466 -12.28 6.60 15.62
C ALA A 466 -13.42 6.59 16.63
N LYS A 467 -13.77 7.78 17.19
CA LYS A 467 -14.89 7.92 18.10
C LYS A 467 -16.24 7.62 17.44
N LYS A 468 -16.43 8.05 16.19
CA LYS A 468 -17.61 7.69 15.39
C LYS A 468 -17.69 6.19 15.11
N CYS A 469 -16.56 5.52 14.95
CA CYS A 469 -16.53 4.06 14.81
C CYS A 469 -16.87 3.34 16.12
N GLU A 470 -16.48 3.89 17.28
CA GLU A 470 -16.89 3.36 18.59
C GLU A 470 -18.41 3.42 18.74
N GLU A 471 -19.08 4.53 18.34
CA GLU A 471 -20.55 4.64 18.34
C GLU A 471 -21.20 3.52 17.50
N VAL A 472 -20.62 3.17 16.34
CA VAL A 472 -21.09 2.04 15.52
C VAL A 472 -20.94 0.71 16.25
N LEU A 473 -19.81 0.49 16.92
CA LEU A 473 -19.59 -0.74 17.70
C LEU A 473 -20.53 -0.84 18.91
N GLU A 474 -20.81 0.28 19.58
CA GLU A 474 -21.79 0.35 20.67
C GLU A 474 -23.19 -0.02 20.20
N GLU A 475 -23.65 0.57 19.05
CA GLU A 475 -24.95 0.25 18.45
C GLU A 475 -25.04 -1.23 18.01
N MET A 476 -23.92 -1.85 17.62
CA MET A 476 -23.85 -3.29 17.37
C MET A 476 -23.98 -4.13 18.64
N GLY A 477 -23.93 -3.53 19.83
CA GLY A 477 -23.89 -4.23 21.11
C GLY A 477 -22.55 -4.88 21.42
N ALA A 478 -21.46 -4.36 20.88
CA ALA A 478 -20.11 -4.82 21.21
C ALA A 478 -19.73 -4.40 22.63
N LYS A 479 -18.83 -5.17 23.23
CA LYS A 479 -18.21 -4.91 24.53
C LYS A 479 -16.71 -4.71 24.38
N ASN A 480 -16.04 -4.25 25.43
CA ASN A 480 -14.59 -4.05 25.46
C ASN A 480 -14.11 -3.20 24.25
N ILE A 481 -14.86 -2.13 23.96
CA ILE A 481 -14.56 -1.23 22.83
C ILE A 481 -13.37 -0.36 23.22
N TYR A 482 -12.42 -0.25 22.30
CA TYR A 482 -11.32 0.71 22.42
C TYR A 482 -10.79 1.11 21.05
N SER A 483 -10.22 2.29 20.96
CA SER A 483 -9.48 2.78 19.81
C SER A 483 -8.14 3.37 20.20
N SER A 484 -7.26 3.52 19.21
CA SER A 484 -5.95 4.14 19.35
C SER A 484 -5.59 4.91 18.10
N VAL A 485 -5.14 6.14 18.28
CA VAL A 485 -4.64 7.03 17.25
C VAL A 485 -3.26 7.53 17.67
N SER A 486 -2.31 7.57 16.76
CA SER A 486 -0.92 7.94 17.03
C SER A 486 -0.42 9.00 16.03
N SER A 487 0.54 9.81 16.44
CA SER A 487 1.33 10.67 15.54
C SER A 487 2.38 9.88 14.76
N SER A 488 2.73 8.68 15.18
CA SER A 488 3.55 7.77 14.37
C SER A 488 2.70 7.13 13.27
N PRO A 489 3.18 7.10 12.01
CA PRO A 489 2.41 6.55 10.91
C PRO A 489 2.28 5.02 10.98
N PRO A 490 1.32 4.43 10.26
CA PRO A 490 1.26 2.98 10.13
C PRO A 490 2.42 2.45 9.30
N GLN A 491 2.84 1.21 9.53
CA GLN A 491 3.94 0.59 8.78
C GLN A 491 3.63 0.28 7.30
N ASN A 492 2.45 0.56 6.83
CA ASN A 492 2.00 0.28 5.46
C ASN A 492 1.61 1.56 4.73
N LEU A 493 1.37 1.44 3.43
CA LEU A 493 0.92 2.55 2.59
C LEU A 493 1.87 3.75 2.65
N VAL A 494 3.17 3.51 2.46
CA VAL A 494 4.18 4.56 2.34
C VAL A 494 4.10 5.16 0.94
N ALA A 495 4.03 6.49 0.85
CA ALA A 495 3.99 7.25 -0.39
C ALA A 495 4.78 8.56 -0.27
N GLY A 496 4.84 9.36 -1.31
CA GLY A 496 5.66 10.57 -1.31
C GLY A 496 7.15 10.30 -1.38
N GLY A 497 7.97 11.31 -1.22
CA GLY A 497 9.43 11.21 -1.32
C GLY A 497 10.00 11.52 -2.72
N CYS A 498 9.17 11.49 -3.78
CA CYS A 498 9.55 11.91 -5.13
C CYS A 498 8.36 12.61 -5.82
N ARG A 499 7.70 13.53 -5.10
CA ARG A 499 6.43 14.10 -5.56
C ARG A 499 6.52 14.71 -6.96
N PHE A 500 5.47 14.53 -7.76
CA PHE A 500 5.33 15.16 -9.05
C PHE A 500 4.70 16.57 -8.95
N GLY A 501 4.97 17.41 -9.93
CA GLY A 501 4.46 18.76 -9.98
C GLY A 501 4.80 19.45 -11.30
N ASN A 502 4.36 20.69 -11.46
CA ASN A 502 4.64 21.49 -12.65
C ASN A 502 5.93 22.32 -12.52
N ASP A 503 6.35 22.62 -11.30
CA ASP A 503 7.55 23.43 -11.04
C ASP A 503 8.73 22.53 -10.64
N PRO A 504 9.82 22.50 -11.46
CA PRO A 504 11.00 21.72 -11.16
C PRO A 504 11.75 22.14 -9.90
N LYS A 505 11.46 23.32 -9.33
CA LYS A 505 12.07 23.76 -8.06
C LYS A 505 11.41 23.17 -6.82
N THR A 506 10.18 22.70 -6.96
CA THR A 506 9.37 22.21 -5.83
C THR A 506 8.87 20.79 -6.04
N SER A 507 9.35 20.10 -7.07
CA SER A 507 8.99 18.71 -7.37
C SER A 507 10.14 17.97 -8.06
N VAL A 508 10.19 16.67 -7.86
CA VAL A 508 11.18 15.77 -8.48
C VAL A 508 10.76 15.38 -9.90
N LEU A 509 9.47 15.20 -10.10
CA LEU A 509 8.87 14.64 -11.30
C LEU A 509 7.89 15.61 -11.96
N ASN A 510 7.79 15.56 -13.26
CA ASN A 510 6.74 16.25 -13.99
C ASN A 510 5.41 15.45 -13.95
N LYS A 511 4.35 15.99 -14.56
CA LYS A 511 3.03 15.36 -14.59
C LYS A 511 2.97 13.95 -15.20
N TYR A 512 3.99 13.53 -15.93
CA TYR A 512 4.13 12.17 -16.49
C TYR A 512 5.01 11.25 -15.63
N CYS A 513 5.34 11.68 -14.41
CA CYS A 513 6.27 10.99 -13.51
C CYS A 513 7.68 10.78 -14.10
N ARG A 514 8.08 11.58 -15.08
CA ARG A 514 9.45 11.67 -15.58
C ARG A 514 10.22 12.68 -14.74
N SER A 515 11.47 12.36 -14.39
CA SER A 515 12.36 13.31 -13.73
C SER A 515 12.44 14.64 -14.51
N HIS A 516 12.45 15.77 -13.79
CA HIS A 516 12.70 17.08 -14.39
C HIS A 516 14.14 17.19 -14.91
N ASP A 517 15.09 16.54 -14.23
CA ASP A 517 16.52 16.63 -14.54
C ASP A 517 16.98 15.59 -15.57
N VAL A 518 16.44 14.38 -15.51
CA VAL A 518 16.96 13.21 -16.25
C VAL A 518 15.92 12.70 -17.24
N LYS A 519 16.21 12.80 -18.54
CA LYS A 519 15.24 12.63 -19.63
C LYS A 519 14.67 11.21 -19.76
N ASN A 520 15.46 10.21 -19.41
CA ASN A 520 15.09 8.80 -19.54
C ASN A 520 14.77 8.11 -18.20
N LEU A 521 14.60 8.90 -17.12
CA LEU A 521 14.26 8.40 -15.77
C LEU A 521 12.81 8.72 -15.44
N PHE A 522 12.08 7.67 -15.02
CA PHE A 522 10.71 7.75 -14.50
C PHE A 522 10.64 7.13 -13.10
N VAL A 523 9.71 7.62 -12.29
CA VAL A 523 9.37 7.00 -11.00
C VAL A 523 7.86 6.74 -10.99
N ALA A 524 7.45 5.47 -10.88
CA ALA A 524 6.06 5.08 -11.13
C ALA A 524 5.33 4.50 -9.91
N ASP A 525 6.02 4.28 -8.77
CA ASP A 525 5.40 3.82 -7.52
C ASP A 525 4.78 4.96 -6.72
N ALA A 526 4.32 4.68 -5.51
CA ALA A 526 3.64 5.65 -4.65
C ALA A 526 4.47 6.90 -4.30
N SER A 527 5.78 6.91 -4.56
CA SER A 527 6.63 8.07 -4.25
C SER A 527 6.27 9.33 -5.04
N PHE A 528 5.55 9.19 -6.18
CA PHE A 528 5.10 10.34 -6.96
C PHE A 528 4.02 11.18 -6.27
N MET A 529 3.28 10.60 -5.31
CA MET A 529 2.08 11.20 -4.73
C MET A 529 2.43 12.41 -3.83
N PRO A 530 1.85 13.59 -4.08
CA PRO A 530 2.03 14.74 -3.20
C PRO A 530 1.09 14.73 -1.98
N THR A 531 -0.05 13.99 -2.07
CA THR A 531 -1.04 13.77 -1.01
C THR A 531 -1.63 12.37 -1.13
N GLY A 532 -2.11 11.80 -0.03
CA GLY A 532 -2.51 10.40 0.04
C GLY A 532 -3.96 10.12 -0.35
N GLY A 533 -4.87 11.08 -0.14
CA GLY A 533 -6.29 10.94 -0.48
C GLY A 533 -7.07 9.98 0.41
N SER A 534 -6.92 9.99 1.68
CA SER A 534 -7.80 9.36 2.71
C SER A 534 -8.36 7.97 2.42
N VAL A 535 -7.65 7.14 1.68
CA VAL A 535 -8.02 5.75 1.30
C VAL A 535 -6.80 4.84 1.21
N ALA A 536 -7.03 3.53 1.12
CA ALA A 536 -6.01 2.57 0.73
C ALA A 536 -5.68 2.73 -0.78
N TYR A 537 -4.73 3.58 -1.12
CA TYR A 537 -4.47 4.10 -2.48
C TYR A 537 -3.71 3.14 -3.43
N THR A 538 -3.65 1.86 -3.16
CA THR A 538 -3.00 0.90 -4.08
C THR A 538 -3.64 0.88 -5.48
N TRP A 539 -4.94 1.18 -5.59
CA TRP A 539 -5.60 1.33 -6.90
C TRP A 539 -5.01 2.50 -7.69
N THR A 540 -4.78 3.63 -7.03
CA THR A 540 -4.13 4.81 -7.62
C THR A 540 -2.69 4.52 -8.08
N ILE A 541 -1.94 3.70 -7.33
CA ILE A 541 -0.59 3.27 -7.70
C ILE A 541 -0.63 2.47 -9.01
N TYR A 542 -1.53 1.49 -9.14
CA TYR A 542 -1.71 0.73 -10.37
C TYR A 542 -2.13 1.64 -11.54
N ALA A 543 -3.15 2.47 -11.31
CA ALA A 543 -3.72 3.36 -12.33
C ALA A 543 -2.67 4.34 -12.88
N ASN A 544 -1.94 5.02 -11.99
CA ASN A 544 -0.88 5.92 -12.42
C ASN A 544 0.26 5.19 -13.15
N ALA A 545 0.62 3.98 -12.73
CA ALA A 545 1.66 3.20 -13.40
C ALA A 545 1.25 2.82 -14.83
N PHE A 546 -0.02 2.50 -15.09
CA PHE A 546 -0.55 2.31 -16.44
C PHE A 546 -0.49 3.61 -17.26
N ARG A 547 -0.84 4.75 -16.65
CA ARG A 547 -0.76 6.08 -17.29
C ARG A 547 0.67 6.45 -17.67
N VAL A 548 1.63 6.20 -16.78
CA VAL A 548 3.07 6.41 -17.04
C VAL A 548 3.55 5.50 -18.17
N ALA A 549 3.16 4.23 -18.15
CA ALA A 549 3.53 3.28 -19.19
C ALA A 549 3.01 3.66 -20.57
N ASP A 550 1.76 4.14 -20.68
CA ASP A 550 1.20 4.66 -21.94
C ASP A 550 1.99 5.87 -22.45
N HIS A 551 2.46 6.73 -21.55
CA HIS A 551 3.33 7.86 -21.94
C HIS A 551 4.67 7.36 -22.46
N ILE A 552 5.29 6.37 -21.82
CA ILE A 552 6.55 5.76 -22.26
C ILE A 552 6.38 5.10 -23.64
N VAL A 553 5.28 4.37 -23.89
CA VAL A 553 4.96 3.80 -25.21
C VAL A 553 4.94 4.89 -26.29
N LYS A 554 4.22 6.01 -26.02
CA LYS A 554 4.15 7.15 -26.96
C LYS A 554 5.51 7.81 -27.18
N GLN A 555 6.38 7.83 -26.17
CA GLN A 555 7.74 8.36 -26.31
C GLN A 555 8.59 7.44 -27.19
N LEU A 556 8.56 6.12 -26.96
CA LEU A 556 9.31 5.13 -27.72
C LEU A 556 8.85 4.99 -29.18
N GLN A 557 7.59 5.29 -29.48
CA GLN A 557 7.09 5.33 -30.87
C GLN A 557 7.60 6.54 -31.68
N LYS A 558 8.07 7.58 -31.01
CA LYS A 558 8.56 8.81 -31.64
C LYS A 558 10.10 8.83 -31.79
N SER A 559 10.79 7.95 -31.06
CA SER A 559 12.26 7.79 -31.13
C SER A 559 12.66 6.70 -32.14
#